data_08714786ad0f729cc0ae4b634eeea36e
#
_entry.id   08714786ad0f729cc0ae4b634eeea36e
#
_cell.length_a   1.000
_cell.length_b   1.000
_cell.length_c   1.000
_cell.angle_alpha   90.00
_cell.angle_beta   90.00
_cell.angle_gamma   90.00
#
_symmetry.space_group_name_H-M   'P 1'
#
loop_
_entity.id
_entity.type
_entity.pdbx_description
1 polymer ?
#
loop_
_entity_poly.entity_id
_entity_poly.type
_entity_poly.pdbx_seq_one_letter_code
_entity_poly.pdbx_strand_id
1 'polypeptide(L)'
;MLKITNLSAQVENKEILHLISFDFQSGKNYCILGKNGSGKSSLAMLITGNPKYEITDGTIELDGQVLNEMSPDERARAGIFLTFQNIPEIPGVKLFEFLKSIYDAKAETPSTFLSFKKIIEPLMQELEIPKDFLWRDLNVGFSGGEKRKIEVLQIKLLNPKYIILDEIDSGLDVNAVRQVAELLETTNTPDNSFIIITHLFEMLQNLPLEQVLVLEKGVIKQV
;
A
#
# COMPACT_ATOMS: atom_id res chain seq x y z
N MET A 1 -5.23 9.63 -11.74
CA MET A 1 -5.26 10.57 -10.59
C MET A 1 -6.20 10.04 -9.53
N LEU A 2 -5.77 10.00 -8.27
CA LEU A 2 -6.62 9.66 -7.12
C LEU A 2 -7.11 10.98 -6.49
N LYS A 3 -8.42 11.18 -6.51
CA LYS A 3 -9.05 12.42 -6.07
C LYS A 3 -9.97 12.18 -4.88
N ILE A 4 -9.87 13.02 -3.89
CA ILE A 4 -10.72 13.04 -2.70
C ILE A 4 -11.45 14.37 -2.66
N THR A 5 -12.78 14.36 -2.54
CA THR A 5 -13.61 15.55 -2.54
C THR A 5 -14.55 15.56 -1.34
N ASN A 6 -14.41 16.54 -0.45
CA ASN A 6 -15.25 16.77 0.74
C ASN A 6 -15.49 15.52 1.59
N LEU A 7 -14.48 14.63 1.68
CA LEU A 7 -14.60 13.36 2.36
C LEU A 7 -14.75 13.54 3.85
N SER A 8 -15.86 13.06 4.38
CA SER A 8 -16.10 12.87 5.82
C SER A 8 -16.35 11.38 6.08
N ALA A 9 -15.86 10.88 7.22
CA ALA A 9 -15.94 9.46 7.51
C ALA A 9 -15.96 9.16 9.00
N GLN A 10 -16.56 8.00 9.33
CA GLN A 10 -16.67 7.50 10.69
C GLN A 10 -16.21 6.06 10.85
N VAL A 11 -15.89 5.67 12.07
CA VAL A 11 -15.66 4.30 12.53
C VAL A 11 -16.39 4.11 13.84
N GLU A 12 -17.16 3.03 13.98
CA GLU A 12 -17.95 2.75 15.20
C GLU A 12 -18.79 3.96 15.66
N ASN A 13 -19.44 4.66 14.73
CA ASN A 13 -20.22 5.89 14.93
C ASN A 13 -19.41 7.09 15.49
N LYS A 14 -18.09 7.04 15.43
CA LYS A 14 -17.22 8.15 15.77
C LYS A 14 -16.65 8.77 14.52
N GLU A 15 -16.93 10.04 14.31
CA GLU A 15 -16.36 10.80 13.19
C GLU A 15 -14.83 10.95 13.36
N ILE A 16 -14.10 10.69 12.28
CA ILE A 16 -12.62 10.64 12.27
C ILE A 16 -11.98 11.52 11.21
N LEU A 17 -12.70 11.78 10.10
CA LEU A 17 -12.28 12.67 9.01
C LEU A 17 -13.36 13.69 8.72
N HIS A 18 -12.94 14.93 8.43
CA HIS A 18 -13.83 16.07 8.30
C HIS A 18 -13.52 16.84 7.01
N LEU A 19 -14.38 16.71 5.98
CA LEU A 19 -14.35 17.46 4.72
C LEU A 19 -12.97 17.50 4.06
N ILE A 20 -12.27 16.36 3.99
CA ILE A 20 -10.97 16.26 3.32
C ILE A 20 -11.16 16.42 1.82
N SER A 21 -10.38 17.30 1.22
CA SER A 21 -10.27 17.41 -0.24
C SER A 21 -8.81 17.49 -0.63
N PHE A 22 -8.36 16.59 -1.50
CA PHE A 22 -7.01 16.58 -2.03
C PHE A 22 -6.90 15.72 -3.29
N ASP A 23 -6.06 16.15 -4.24
CA ASP A 23 -5.80 15.46 -5.50
C ASP A 23 -4.36 14.90 -5.50
N PHE A 24 -4.23 13.57 -5.43
CA PHE A 24 -2.96 12.87 -5.61
C PHE A 24 -2.72 12.65 -7.12
N GLN A 25 -1.78 13.37 -7.69
CA GLN A 25 -1.44 13.27 -9.11
C GLN A 25 -0.70 11.95 -9.40
N SER A 26 -0.94 11.35 -10.56
CA SER A 26 -0.20 10.15 -11.00
C SER A 26 1.29 10.46 -11.19
N GLY A 27 2.15 9.50 -10.82
CA GLY A 27 3.60 9.63 -10.94
C GLY A 27 4.23 10.58 -9.92
N LYS A 28 3.48 11.01 -8.90
CA LYS A 28 3.96 11.91 -7.85
C LYS A 28 3.85 11.25 -6.47
N ASN A 29 4.84 11.50 -5.62
CA ASN A 29 4.90 10.94 -4.27
C ASN A 29 4.52 11.99 -3.23
N TYR A 30 3.79 11.55 -2.22
CA TYR A 30 3.27 12.40 -1.15
C TYR A 30 3.63 11.82 0.20
N CYS A 31 3.85 12.70 1.17
CA CYS A 31 4.00 12.30 2.57
C CYS A 31 2.86 12.86 3.40
N ILE A 32 2.26 12.04 4.25
CA ILE A 32 1.22 12.45 5.20
C ILE A 32 1.80 12.35 6.62
N LEU A 33 1.98 13.51 7.23
CA LEU A 33 2.41 13.65 8.62
C LEU A 33 1.22 13.93 9.54
N GLY A 34 1.40 13.70 10.82
CA GLY A 34 0.39 14.03 11.82
C GLY A 34 0.58 13.23 13.11
N LYS A 35 0.03 13.72 14.21
CA LYS A 35 0.09 13.04 15.52
C LYS A 35 -0.65 11.71 15.48
N ASN A 36 -0.33 10.80 16.41
CA ASN A 36 -1.09 9.57 16.58
C ASN A 36 -2.56 9.89 16.86
N GLY A 37 -3.46 9.15 16.21
CA GLY A 37 -4.91 9.40 16.30
C GLY A 37 -5.42 10.59 15.46
N SER A 38 -4.59 11.19 14.56
CA SER A 38 -5.06 12.27 13.68
C SER A 38 -5.92 11.80 12.49
N GLY A 39 -5.97 10.49 12.21
CA GLY A 39 -6.76 9.91 11.12
C GLY A 39 -5.94 9.41 9.92
N LYS A 40 -4.59 9.40 9.96
CA LYS A 40 -3.74 8.99 8.83
C LYS A 40 -4.03 7.57 8.33
N SER A 41 -3.95 6.59 9.23
CA SER A 41 -4.26 5.19 8.89
C SER A 41 -5.74 5.00 8.54
N SER A 42 -6.63 5.81 9.13
CA SER A 42 -8.05 5.80 8.77
C SER A 42 -8.27 6.27 7.33
N LEU A 43 -7.55 7.29 6.89
CA LEU A 43 -7.59 7.74 5.50
C LEU A 43 -7.08 6.64 4.55
N ALA A 44 -5.98 5.98 4.90
CA ALA A 44 -5.46 4.83 4.14
C ALA A 44 -6.50 3.71 4.04
N MET A 45 -7.12 3.34 5.16
CA MET A 45 -8.17 2.31 5.21
C MET A 45 -9.41 2.67 4.41
N LEU A 46 -9.82 3.95 4.40
CA LEU A 46 -10.94 4.44 3.58
C LEU A 46 -10.62 4.38 2.09
N ILE A 47 -9.42 4.81 1.68
CA ILE A 47 -9.00 4.75 0.27
C ILE A 47 -9.01 3.30 -0.22
N THR A 48 -8.64 2.33 0.63
CA THR A 48 -8.62 0.91 0.29
C THR A 48 -9.94 0.18 0.50
N GLY A 49 -10.97 0.87 0.99
CA GLY A 49 -12.33 0.31 1.13
C GLY A 49 -12.51 -0.64 2.30
N ASN A 50 -11.77 -0.46 3.39
CA ASN A 50 -11.93 -1.29 4.57
C ASN A 50 -13.35 -1.13 5.15
N PRO A 51 -14.15 -2.21 5.28
CA PRO A 51 -15.57 -2.15 5.63
C PRO A 51 -15.86 -1.68 7.07
N LYS A 52 -14.85 -1.54 7.92
CA LYS A 52 -14.99 -0.95 9.25
C LYS A 52 -15.18 0.57 9.22
N TYR A 53 -14.80 1.20 8.11
CA TYR A 53 -14.84 2.65 7.92
C TYR A 53 -15.96 3.01 6.97
N GLU A 54 -16.80 3.95 7.36
CA GLU A 54 -17.95 4.40 6.60
C GLU A 54 -17.73 5.82 6.10
N ILE A 55 -17.92 6.04 4.80
CA ILE A 55 -17.95 7.37 4.21
C ILE A 55 -19.31 7.97 4.50
N THR A 56 -19.33 9.09 5.23
CA THR A 56 -20.57 9.80 5.59
C THR A 56 -20.91 10.93 4.63
N ASP A 57 -19.90 11.50 3.95
CA ASP A 57 -20.05 12.52 2.92
C ASP A 57 -18.83 12.52 1.99
N GLY A 58 -19.00 13.06 0.78
CA GLY A 58 -17.95 13.21 -0.21
C GLY A 58 -17.64 11.96 -1.03
N THR A 59 -16.59 12.05 -1.83
CA THR A 59 -16.19 11.00 -2.78
C THR A 59 -14.70 10.72 -2.79
N ILE A 60 -14.35 9.47 -3.09
CA ILE A 60 -13.01 9.03 -3.48
C ILE A 60 -13.11 8.54 -4.93
N GLU A 61 -12.28 9.09 -5.82
CA GLU A 61 -12.28 8.76 -7.23
C GLU A 61 -10.87 8.34 -7.68
N LEU A 62 -10.80 7.31 -8.52
CA LEU A 62 -9.57 6.91 -9.21
C LEU A 62 -9.78 7.02 -10.71
N ASP A 63 -9.02 7.88 -11.38
CA ASP A 63 -9.11 8.13 -12.83
C ASP A 63 -10.54 8.42 -13.31
N GLY A 64 -11.34 9.16 -12.50
CA GLY A 64 -12.74 9.52 -12.77
C GLY A 64 -13.76 8.45 -12.38
N GLN A 65 -13.34 7.30 -11.90
CA GLN A 65 -14.23 6.27 -11.36
C GLN A 65 -14.41 6.45 -9.86
N VAL A 66 -15.66 6.59 -9.41
CA VAL A 66 -16.00 6.67 -7.97
C VAL A 66 -15.78 5.31 -7.31
N LEU A 67 -15.05 5.31 -6.19
CA LEU A 67 -14.68 4.11 -5.44
C LEU A 67 -15.59 3.81 -4.26
N ASN A 68 -16.47 4.72 -3.86
CA ASN A 68 -17.19 4.65 -2.59
C ASN A 68 -17.86 3.27 -2.34
N GLU A 69 -18.54 2.73 -3.35
CA GLU A 69 -19.25 1.45 -3.29
C GLU A 69 -18.41 0.24 -3.68
N MET A 70 -17.15 0.45 -4.14
CA MET A 70 -16.28 -0.63 -4.55
C MET A 70 -15.72 -1.37 -3.34
N SER A 71 -15.72 -2.71 -3.42
CA SER A 71 -15.09 -3.59 -2.44
C SER A 71 -13.56 -3.42 -2.42
N PRO A 72 -12.87 -3.83 -1.34
CA PRO A 72 -11.41 -3.73 -1.25
C PRO A 72 -10.67 -4.41 -2.40
N ASP A 73 -11.14 -5.56 -2.85
CA ASP A 73 -10.55 -6.32 -3.96
C ASP A 73 -10.77 -5.64 -5.31
N GLU A 74 -11.90 -4.98 -5.53
CA GLU A 74 -12.15 -4.15 -6.73
C GLU A 74 -11.21 -2.95 -6.77
N ARG A 75 -11.02 -2.24 -5.63
CA ARG A 75 -10.06 -1.13 -5.53
C ARG A 75 -8.61 -1.59 -5.73
N ALA A 76 -8.25 -2.76 -5.22
CA ALA A 76 -6.94 -3.35 -5.46
C ALA A 76 -6.72 -3.67 -6.96
N ARG A 77 -7.72 -4.24 -7.65
CA ARG A 77 -7.68 -4.45 -9.11
C ARG A 77 -7.62 -3.14 -9.90
N ALA A 78 -8.26 -2.09 -9.42
CA ALA A 78 -8.18 -0.75 -10.03
C ALA A 78 -6.79 -0.12 -9.89
N GLY A 79 -5.94 -0.62 -8.98
CA GLY A 79 -4.55 -0.21 -8.85
C GLY A 79 -4.20 0.47 -7.54
N ILE A 80 -4.94 0.26 -6.46
CA ILE A 80 -4.61 0.73 -5.12
C ILE A 80 -3.97 -0.40 -4.32
N PHE A 81 -2.84 -0.14 -3.68
CA PHE A 81 -2.14 -1.08 -2.81
C PHE A 81 -1.87 -0.44 -1.45
N LEU A 82 -2.05 -1.19 -0.38
CA LEU A 82 -1.74 -0.76 0.99
C LEU A 82 -0.79 -1.77 1.62
N THR A 83 0.31 -1.29 2.19
CA THR A 83 1.15 -2.11 3.05
C THR A 83 0.52 -2.24 4.43
N PHE A 84 0.70 -3.39 5.05
CA PHE A 84 0.17 -3.61 6.40
C PHE A 84 1.17 -3.12 7.46
N GLN A 85 0.69 -2.38 8.45
CA GLN A 85 1.47 -2.05 9.64
C GLN A 85 1.95 -3.33 10.35
N ASN A 86 1.04 -4.28 10.56
CA ASN A 86 1.34 -5.62 11.05
C ASN A 86 1.04 -6.64 9.95
N ILE A 87 2.09 -7.23 9.38
CA ILE A 87 1.95 -8.21 8.30
C ILE A 87 1.48 -9.55 8.88
N PRO A 88 0.29 -10.06 8.49
CA PRO A 88 -0.26 -11.28 9.04
C PRO A 88 0.51 -12.52 8.56
N GLU A 89 0.57 -13.52 9.41
CA GLU A 89 0.98 -14.87 9.06
C GLU A 89 -0.25 -15.71 8.69
N ILE A 90 -0.20 -16.42 7.57
CA ILE A 90 -1.33 -17.21 7.07
C ILE A 90 -0.89 -18.67 6.92
N PRO A 91 -1.03 -19.49 7.99
CA PRO A 91 -0.71 -20.91 7.91
C PRO A 91 -1.60 -21.65 6.91
N GLY A 92 -1.01 -22.60 6.18
CA GLY A 92 -1.72 -23.42 5.20
C GLY A 92 -1.86 -22.80 3.82
N VAL A 93 -1.48 -21.53 3.62
CA VAL A 93 -1.46 -20.87 2.30
C VAL A 93 0.00 -20.71 1.88
N LYS A 94 0.42 -21.36 0.80
CA LYS A 94 1.78 -21.23 0.27
C LYS A 94 1.99 -19.88 -0.38
N LEU A 95 3.19 -19.29 -0.19
CA LEU A 95 3.54 -18.00 -0.79
C LEU A 95 3.35 -18.02 -2.31
N PHE A 96 3.74 -19.11 -2.99
CA PHE A 96 3.55 -19.25 -4.44
C PHE A 96 2.07 -19.16 -4.83
N GLU A 97 1.20 -19.88 -4.13
CA GLU A 97 -0.23 -19.93 -4.42
C GLU A 97 -0.89 -18.57 -4.20
N PHE A 98 -0.52 -17.89 -3.12
CA PHE A 98 -0.98 -16.55 -2.83
C PHE A 98 -0.56 -15.55 -3.91
N LEU A 99 0.75 -15.48 -4.25
CA LEU A 99 1.27 -14.55 -5.25
C LEU A 99 0.65 -14.81 -6.63
N LYS A 100 0.49 -16.08 -7.00
CA LYS A 100 -0.18 -16.45 -8.25
C LYS A 100 -1.64 -16.02 -8.26
N SER A 101 -2.37 -16.22 -7.17
CA SER A 101 -3.77 -15.85 -7.05
C SER A 101 -3.99 -14.34 -7.21
N ILE A 102 -3.18 -13.50 -6.54
CA ILE A 102 -3.30 -12.04 -6.67
C ILE A 102 -2.87 -11.53 -8.05
N TYR A 103 -1.89 -12.18 -8.68
CA TYR A 103 -1.48 -11.89 -10.06
C TYR A 103 -2.59 -12.20 -11.05
N ASP A 104 -3.15 -13.42 -10.98
CA ASP A 104 -4.21 -13.88 -11.87
C ASP A 104 -5.52 -13.10 -11.70
N ALA A 105 -5.76 -12.52 -10.50
CA ALA A 105 -6.95 -11.69 -10.26
C ALA A 105 -7.01 -10.41 -11.12
N LYS A 106 -5.89 -9.99 -11.72
CA LYS A 106 -5.81 -8.86 -12.66
C LYS A 106 -5.80 -9.28 -14.13
N ALA A 107 -5.62 -10.57 -14.41
CA ALA A 107 -5.49 -11.09 -15.77
C ALA A 107 -6.84 -11.57 -16.31
N GLU A 108 -7.09 -11.39 -17.61
CA GLU A 108 -8.26 -11.98 -18.29
C GLU A 108 -8.22 -13.50 -18.29
N THR A 109 -7.02 -14.08 -18.34
CA THR A 109 -6.81 -15.53 -18.32
C THR A 109 -5.77 -15.89 -17.26
N PRO A 110 -6.08 -16.82 -16.33
CA PRO A 110 -5.15 -17.25 -15.32
C PRO A 110 -3.86 -17.83 -15.90
N SER A 111 -2.73 -17.51 -15.28
CA SER A 111 -1.44 -18.01 -15.68
C SER A 111 -1.30 -19.52 -15.37
N THR A 112 -0.52 -20.26 -16.16
CA THR A 112 -0.11 -21.62 -15.80
C THR A 112 0.97 -21.55 -14.69
N PHE A 113 1.19 -22.67 -14.00
CA PHE A 113 2.28 -22.80 -13.02
C PHE A 113 3.64 -22.39 -13.60
N LEU A 114 3.96 -22.88 -14.80
CA LEU A 114 5.27 -22.63 -15.43
C LEU A 114 5.40 -21.17 -15.91
N SER A 115 4.34 -20.58 -16.45
CA SER A 115 4.37 -19.17 -16.89
C SER A 115 4.51 -18.23 -15.70
N PHE A 116 3.77 -18.45 -14.62
CA PHE A 116 3.89 -17.63 -13.42
C PHE A 116 5.27 -17.77 -12.76
N LYS A 117 5.82 -18.98 -12.70
CA LYS A 117 7.16 -19.23 -12.17
C LYS A 117 8.23 -18.42 -12.90
N LYS A 118 8.14 -18.28 -14.23
CA LYS A 118 9.05 -17.46 -15.03
C LYS A 118 8.93 -15.96 -14.74
N ILE A 119 7.77 -15.50 -14.26
CA ILE A 119 7.54 -14.10 -13.87
C ILE A 119 8.10 -13.84 -12.49
N ILE A 120 7.82 -14.72 -11.52
CA ILE A 120 8.13 -14.45 -10.12
C ILE A 120 9.60 -14.68 -9.76
N GLU A 121 10.29 -15.68 -10.35
CA GLU A 121 11.67 -15.99 -9.99
C GLU A 121 12.66 -14.84 -10.24
N PRO A 122 12.62 -14.09 -11.35
CA PRO A 122 13.48 -12.93 -11.54
C PRO A 122 13.26 -11.83 -10.51
N LEU A 123 12.00 -11.56 -10.14
CA LEU A 123 11.66 -10.56 -9.12
C LEU A 123 12.18 -10.96 -7.74
N MET A 124 12.08 -12.25 -7.40
CA MET A 124 12.65 -12.77 -6.15
C MET A 124 14.18 -12.65 -6.12
N GLN A 125 14.83 -12.94 -7.25
CA GLN A 125 16.29 -12.80 -7.36
C GLN A 125 16.73 -11.35 -7.19
N GLU A 126 16.02 -10.40 -7.80
CA GLU A 126 16.27 -8.97 -7.65
C GLU A 126 16.17 -8.50 -6.19
N LEU A 127 15.18 -9.03 -5.45
CA LEU A 127 14.93 -8.70 -4.05
C LEU A 127 15.74 -9.57 -3.07
N GLU A 128 16.61 -10.44 -3.57
CA GLU A 128 17.38 -11.39 -2.77
C GLU A 128 16.51 -12.24 -1.84
N ILE A 129 15.36 -12.70 -2.36
CA ILE A 129 14.44 -13.60 -1.65
C ILE A 129 14.79 -15.04 -2.03
N PRO A 130 15.08 -15.93 -1.05
CA PRO A 130 15.37 -17.34 -1.31
C PRO A 130 14.20 -18.04 -2.03
N LYS A 131 14.50 -18.85 -3.06
CA LYS A 131 13.47 -19.53 -3.85
C LYS A 131 12.62 -20.55 -3.05
N ASP A 132 13.15 -21.10 -1.98
CA ASP A 132 12.42 -22.00 -1.09
C ASP A 132 11.27 -21.33 -0.35
N PHE A 133 11.30 -19.98 -0.21
CA PHE A 133 10.20 -19.20 0.39
C PHE A 133 8.87 -19.42 -0.36
N LEU A 134 8.90 -19.65 -1.67
CA LEU A 134 7.70 -19.95 -2.45
C LEU A 134 6.89 -21.15 -1.90
N TRP A 135 7.56 -22.08 -1.26
CA TRP A 135 6.94 -23.32 -0.76
C TRP A 135 6.65 -23.27 0.75
N ARG A 136 6.98 -22.17 1.40
CA ARG A 136 6.65 -21.93 2.81
C ARG A 136 5.27 -21.28 2.91
N ASP A 137 4.65 -21.41 4.07
CA ASP A 137 3.39 -20.72 4.37
C ASP A 137 3.61 -19.21 4.42
N LEU A 138 2.63 -18.45 3.93
CA LEU A 138 2.71 -17.00 3.75
C LEU A 138 3.07 -16.31 5.07
N ASN A 139 4.25 -15.70 5.10
CA ASN A 139 4.82 -14.94 6.21
C ASN A 139 5.07 -15.75 7.50
N VAL A 140 4.80 -17.03 7.55
CA VAL A 140 4.97 -17.86 8.76
C VAL A 140 6.46 -18.06 9.06
N GLY A 141 6.89 -17.54 10.21
CA GLY A 141 8.28 -17.65 10.66
C GLY A 141 9.26 -16.82 9.83
N PHE A 142 8.80 -15.83 9.07
CA PHE A 142 9.66 -14.86 8.40
C PHE A 142 10.02 -13.74 9.38
N SER A 143 11.24 -13.23 9.28
CA SER A 143 11.66 -12.03 10.00
C SER A 143 10.88 -10.79 9.50
N GLY A 144 10.91 -9.68 10.26
CA GLY A 144 10.26 -8.43 9.85
C GLY A 144 10.76 -7.93 8.50
N GLY A 145 12.07 -7.96 8.26
CA GLY A 145 12.67 -7.56 6.98
C GLY A 145 12.26 -8.48 5.81
N GLU A 146 12.20 -9.80 6.03
CA GLU A 146 11.74 -10.74 5.01
C GLU A 146 10.27 -10.52 4.66
N LYS A 147 9.39 -10.29 5.65
CA LYS A 147 7.99 -9.94 5.42
C LYS A 147 7.86 -8.67 4.57
N ARG A 148 8.68 -7.64 4.83
CA ARG A 148 8.70 -6.41 4.02
C ARG A 148 9.20 -6.65 2.60
N LYS A 149 10.23 -7.49 2.40
CA LYS A 149 10.65 -7.91 1.05
C LYS A 149 9.51 -8.60 0.29
N ILE A 150 8.68 -9.40 0.95
CA ILE A 150 7.50 -10.03 0.33
C ILE A 150 6.43 -8.97 -0.04
N GLU A 151 6.22 -7.91 0.74
CA GLU A 151 5.33 -6.80 0.34
C GLU A 151 5.89 -6.05 -0.88
N VAL A 152 7.20 -5.75 -0.91
CA VAL A 152 7.84 -5.14 -2.08
C VAL A 152 7.74 -6.04 -3.32
N LEU A 153 7.88 -7.37 -3.15
CA LEU A 153 7.65 -8.34 -4.22
C LEU A 153 6.22 -8.26 -4.78
N GLN A 154 5.21 -8.09 -3.91
CA GLN A 154 3.83 -7.90 -4.34
C GLN A 154 3.67 -6.58 -5.12
N ILE A 155 4.28 -5.48 -4.67
CA ILE A 155 4.26 -4.19 -5.38
C ILE A 155 4.84 -4.35 -6.79
N LYS A 156 6.03 -4.96 -6.93
CA LYS A 156 6.65 -5.22 -8.24
C LYS A 156 5.80 -6.12 -9.14
N LEU A 157 5.22 -7.17 -8.56
CA LEU A 157 4.39 -8.13 -9.28
C LEU A 157 3.08 -7.51 -9.80
N LEU A 158 2.42 -6.70 -8.97
CA LEU A 158 1.11 -6.13 -9.25
C LEU A 158 1.19 -4.79 -9.98
N ASN A 159 2.30 -4.08 -9.88
CA ASN A 159 2.51 -2.74 -10.41
C ASN A 159 1.28 -1.83 -10.20
N PRO A 160 0.92 -1.52 -8.94
CA PRO A 160 -0.24 -0.69 -8.63
C PRO A 160 0.01 0.78 -8.99
N LYS A 161 -1.07 1.53 -9.28
CA LYS A 161 -1.01 2.97 -9.59
C LYS A 161 -0.72 3.82 -8.34
N TYR A 162 -1.31 3.44 -7.21
CA TYR A 162 -1.13 4.11 -5.92
C TYR A 162 -0.73 3.11 -4.85
N ILE A 163 0.37 3.39 -4.19
CA ILE A 163 0.96 2.56 -3.15
C ILE A 163 0.93 3.35 -1.85
N ILE A 164 0.11 2.92 -0.91
CA ILE A 164 0.00 3.54 0.40
C ILE A 164 0.91 2.78 1.35
N LEU A 165 1.90 3.48 1.92
CA LEU A 165 2.84 2.95 2.89
C LEU A 165 2.44 3.46 4.27
N ASP A 166 1.78 2.63 5.08
CA ASP A 166 1.31 3.02 6.43
C ASP A 166 2.25 2.47 7.50
N GLU A 167 3.13 3.36 8.01
CA GLU A 167 4.09 3.09 9.11
C GLU A 167 4.89 1.78 8.92
N ILE A 168 5.40 1.54 7.71
CA ILE A 168 6.13 0.32 7.36
C ILE A 168 7.47 0.19 8.11
N ASP A 169 7.95 1.26 8.68
CA ASP A 169 9.12 1.39 9.53
C ASP A 169 8.89 0.89 10.97
N SER A 170 7.64 0.71 11.37
CA SER A 170 7.28 0.27 12.72
C SER A 170 7.83 -1.14 13.03
N GLY A 171 8.60 -1.24 14.12
CA GLY A 171 9.17 -2.51 14.58
C GLY A 171 10.39 -3.01 13.80
N LEU A 172 10.93 -2.22 12.87
CA LEU A 172 12.18 -2.49 12.18
C LEU A 172 13.35 -1.75 12.85
N ASP A 173 14.54 -2.33 12.81
CA ASP A 173 15.77 -1.61 13.13
C ASP A 173 16.17 -0.65 12.01
N VAL A 174 17.09 0.29 12.29
CA VAL A 174 17.51 1.33 11.34
C VAL A 174 18.07 0.76 10.03
N ASN A 175 18.78 -0.37 10.09
CA ASN A 175 19.35 -0.99 8.89
C ASN A 175 18.25 -1.63 8.02
N ALA A 176 17.27 -2.30 8.65
CA ALA A 176 16.12 -2.86 7.95
C ALA A 176 15.26 -1.75 7.30
N VAL A 177 15.03 -0.63 7.99
CA VAL A 177 14.33 0.55 7.44
C VAL A 177 15.04 1.05 6.19
N ARG A 178 16.37 1.21 6.24
CA ARG A 178 17.16 1.67 5.08
C ARG A 178 17.06 0.71 3.91
N GLN A 179 17.21 -0.60 4.14
CA GLN A 179 17.06 -1.61 3.10
C GLN A 179 15.68 -1.59 2.44
N VAL A 180 14.62 -1.44 3.23
CA VAL A 180 13.25 -1.34 2.70
C VAL A 180 13.07 -0.06 1.89
N ALA A 181 13.61 1.07 2.35
CA ALA A 181 13.58 2.33 1.60
C ALA A 181 14.29 2.20 0.24
N GLU A 182 15.50 1.63 0.19
CA GLU A 182 16.24 1.37 -1.04
C GLU A 182 15.45 0.45 -2.00
N LEU A 183 14.79 -0.60 -1.49
CA LEU A 183 13.96 -1.48 -2.30
C LEU A 183 12.72 -0.75 -2.86
N LEU A 184 12.09 0.11 -2.06
CA LEU A 184 10.94 0.91 -2.51
C LEU A 184 11.34 1.91 -3.62
N GLU A 185 12.53 2.50 -3.55
CA GLU A 185 13.05 3.36 -4.63
C GLU A 185 13.09 2.61 -5.96
N THR A 186 13.49 1.34 -5.96
CA THR A 186 13.51 0.51 -7.18
C THR A 186 12.11 0.22 -7.74
N THR A 187 11.06 0.43 -6.96
CA THR A 187 9.66 0.27 -7.39
C THR A 187 9.02 1.57 -7.83
N ASN A 188 9.65 2.73 -7.54
CA ASN A 188 9.13 4.05 -7.91
C ASN A 188 9.33 4.28 -9.41
N THR A 189 8.23 4.46 -10.13
CA THR A 189 8.22 4.67 -11.57
C THR A 189 7.34 5.88 -11.92
N PRO A 190 7.45 6.46 -13.14
CA PRO A 190 6.55 7.53 -13.57
C PRO A 190 5.07 7.14 -13.59
N ASP A 191 4.77 5.84 -13.59
CA ASP A 191 3.40 5.31 -13.71
C ASP A 191 2.75 5.03 -12.35
N ASN A 192 3.51 5.10 -11.23
CA ASN A 192 2.98 4.88 -9.91
C ASN A 192 3.25 6.06 -8.97
N SER A 193 2.54 6.09 -7.84
CA SER A 193 2.61 7.14 -6.84
C SER A 193 2.66 6.54 -5.45
N PHE A 194 3.57 7.00 -4.62
CA PHE A 194 3.60 6.64 -3.20
C PHE A 194 2.84 7.68 -2.37
N ILE A 195 2.00 7.20 -1.45
CA ILE A 195 1.39 7.97 -0.37
C ILE A 195 1.98 7.41 0.93
N ILE A 196 2.93 8.12 1.51
CA ILE A 196 3.76 7.64 2.61
C ILE A 196 3.26 8.23 3.93
N ILE A 197 2.87 7.36 4.85
CA ILE A 197 2.52 7.70 6.22
C ILE A 197 3.67 7.20 7.09
N THR A 198 4.48 8.09 7.65
CA THR A 198 5.63 7.74 8.47
C THR A 198 5.94 8.79 9.51
N HIS A 199 6.64 8.40 10.56
CA HIS A 199 7.26 9.29 11.53
C HIS A 199 8.77 9.41 11.33
N LEU A 200 9.38 8.58 10.44
CA LEU A 200 10.81 8.54 10.17
C LEU A 200 11.13 9.22 8.83
N PHE A 201 11.80 10.36 8.90
CA PHE A 201 12.23 11.09 7.71
C PHE A 201 13.27 10.34 6.86
N GLU A 202 13.97 9.36 7.43
CA GLU A 202 14.92 8.50 6.71
C GLU A 202 14.27 7.74 5.55
N MET A 203 13.00 7.35 5.69
CA MET A 203 12.21 6.72 4.62
C MET A 203 11.97 7.62 3.42
N LEU A 204 12.14 8.93 3.59
CA LEU A 204 11.80 9.96 2.59
C LEU A 204 13.02 10.49 1.85
N GLN A 205 14.26 10.20 2.33
CA GLN A 205 15.49 10.87 1.87
C GLN A 205 15.75 10.71 0.37
N ASN A 206 15.34 9.59 -0.21
CA ASN A 206 15.65 9.26 -1.59
C ASN A 206 14.42 9.25 -2.51
N LEU A 207 13.21 9.41 -1.96
CA LEU A 207 11.98 9.50 -2.77
C LEU A 207 11.67 10.97 -3.06
N PRO A 208 11.61 11.39 -4.34
CA PRO A 208 11.23 12.75 -4.67
C PRO A 208 9.76 12.98 -4.26
N LEU A 209 9.55 13.84 -3.26
CA LEU A 209 8.21 14.21 -2.79
C LEU A 209 7.70 15.41 -3.57
N GLU A 210 6.47 15.33 -4.07
CA GLU A 210 5.75 16.48 -4.64
C GLU A 210 5.29 17.40 -3.53
N GLN A 211 4.74 16.82 -2.45
CA GLN A 211 4.19 17.60 -1.34
C GLN A 211 4.16 16.82 -0.03
N VAL A 212 4.32 17.54 1.06
CA VAL A 212 4.09 17.07 2.42
C VAL A 212 2.75 17.62 2.91
N LEU A 213 1.88 16.73 3.39
CA LEU A 213 0.57 17.05 3.93
C LEU A 213 0.58 16.81 5.45
N VAL A 214 -0.11 17.67 6.19
CA VAL A 214 -0.29 17.44 7.63
C VAL A 214 -1.76 17.13 7.90
N LEU A 215 -2.01 15.94 8.45
CA LEU A 215 -3.35 15.56 8.93
C LEU A 215 -3.44 15.88 10.42
N GLU A 216 -4.32 16.80 10.77
CA GLU A 216 -4.55 17.23 12.14
C GLU A 216 -6.04 17.20 12.47
N LYS A 217 -6.44 16.40 13.49
CA LYS A 217 -7.84 16.27 13.93
C LYS A 217 -8.80 16.00 12.76
N GLY A 218 -8.44 15.09 11.87
CA GLY A 218 -9.28 14.70 10.74
C GLY A 218 -9.32 15.68 9.57
N VAL A 219 -8.49 16.71 9.54
CA VAL A 219 -8.44 17.72 8.45
C VAL A 219 -7.02 17.75 7.85
N ILE A 220 -6.93 17.78 6.52
CA ILE A 220 -5.65 17.96 5.80
C ILE A 220 -5.30 19.45 5.71
N LYS A 221 -4.04 19.76 6.02
CA LYS A 221 -3.40 21.05 5.78
C LYS A 221 -2.22 20.85 4.83
N GLN A 222 -2.10 21.71 3.85
CA GLN A 222 -0.91 21.78 2.98
C GLN A 222 0.16 22.62 3.68
N VAL A 223 1.42 22.13 3.63
CA VAL A 223 2.57 22.81 4.24
C VAL A 223 3.54 23.26 3.14
#